data_def90367a244fe4adc5fdfa944055460
#
_entry.id   def90367a244fe4adc5fdfa944055460
#
_cell.length_a   1.000
_cell.length_b   1.000
_cell.length_c   1.000
_cell.angle_alpha   90.00
_cell.angle_beta   90.00
_cell.angle_gamma   90.00
#
_symmetry.space_group_name_H-M   'P 1'
#
loop_
_entity.id
_entity.type
_entity.pdbx_description
1 polymer ?
#
loop_
_entity_poly.entity_id
_entity_poly.type
_entity_poly.pdbx_seq_one_letter_code
_entity_poly.pdbx_strand_id
1 'polypeptide(L)'
;FLGKKPGKIERDENGNLVPNLAPQLELNLPIMFSAMSYGSISYNAHAALARAASALGTYYNTGEGGLHQDFYQYGPHTIVQVASGRFGVHKDYLEAGAAIEIKMGQGAKPGIGGHLPGLKVGPDISKTRMIPEGTDAISPAPHHDIYSIEDLRQLVYSLKEATEYKKPVMVKIAAVNNVAAVASGVARSGADIICIDGYRGGTGAAPTRIRDNVGIPIELALAAVDQ
;
A
#
# COMPACT_ATOMS: atom_id res chain seq x y z
N PHE A 1 -1.91 -17.04 -4.25
CA PHE A 1 -2.87 -16.21 -3.53
C PHE A 1 -2.20 -15.47 -2.37
N LEU A 2 -2.55 -14.20 -2.18
CA LEU A 2 -2.13 -13.40 -1.03
C LEU A 2 -3.35 -12.86 -0.30
N GLY A 3 -3.40 -13.05 1.02
CA GLY A 3 -4.49 -12.59 1.86
C GLY A 3 -4.51 -13.31 3.19
N LYS A 4 -5.54 -13.07 3.97
CA LYS A 4 -5.70 -13.70 5.28
C LYS A 4 -5.79 -15.23 5.14
N LYS A 5 -4.99 -15.94 5.92
CA LYS A 5 -5.06 -17.41 5.99
C LYS A 5 -6.49 -17.85 6.34
N PRO A 6 -7.05 -18.83 5.63
CA PRO A 6 -8.36 -19.39 5.96
C PRO A 6 -8.42 -19.86 7.41
N GLY A 7 -9.55 -19.63 8.06
CA GLY A 7 -9.85 -20.17 9.38
C GLY A 7 -10.24 -21.66 9.31
N LYS A 8 -11.29 -22.03 10.00
CA LYS A 8 -11.83 -23.39 9.91
C LYS A 8 -12.46 -23.63 8.53
N ILE A 9 -12.22 -24.80 7.97
CA ILE A 9 -12.95 -25.29 6.81
C ILE A 9 -14.35 -25.70 7.30
N GLU A 10 -15.36 -24.95 6.84
CA GLU A 10 -16.77 -25.25 7.15
C GLU A 10 -17.39 -26.09 6.02
N ARG A 11 -18.31 -26.96 6.38
CA ARG A 11 -19.08 -27.75 5.43
C ARG A 11 -20.57 -27.51 5.68
N ASP A 12 -21.34 -27.50 4.58
CA ASP A 12 -22.80 -27.44 4.66
C ASP A 12 -23.40 -28.80 5.14
N GLU A 13 -24.70 -28.82 5.28
CA GLU A 13 -25.45 -30.02 5.69
C GLU A 13 -25.28 -31.22 4.72
N ASN A 14 -24.87 -30.94 3.48
CA ASN A 14 -24.63 -31.96 2.45
C ASN A 14 -23.14 -32.37 2.37
N GLY A 15 -22.29 -31.81 3.24
CA GLY A 15 -20.85 -32.09 3.29
C GLY A 15 -20.00 -31.29 2.27
N ASN A 16 -20.61 -30.38 1.50
CA ASN A 16 -19.88 -29.53 0.58
C ASN A 16 -19.09 -28.45 1.32
N LEU A 17 -17.95 -28.05 0.77
CA LEU A 17 -17.16 -26.94 1.31
C LEU A 17 -17.95 -25.63 1.21
N VAL A 18 -18.09 -24.93 2.33
CA VAL A 18 -18.57 -23.55 2.36
C VAL A 18 -17.37 -22.63 2.24
N PRO A 19 -17.15 -21.96 1.10
CA PRO A 19 -16.01 -21.06 0.93
C PRO A 19 -16.21 -19.79 1.76
N ASN A 20 -15.72 -19.81 2.99
CA ASN A 20 -15.68 -18.63 3.87
C ASN A 20 -14.26 -18.04 3.84
N LEU A 21 -13.81 -17.66 2.65
CA LEU A 21 -12.49 -17.03 2.45
C LEU A 21 -12.63 -15.51 2.51
N ALA A 22 -11.78 -14.88 3.32
CA ALA A 22 -11.58 -13.44 3.22
C ALA A 22 -11.05 -13.11 1.80
N PRO A 23 -11.26 -11.88 1.29
CA PRO A 23 -10.76 -11.48 -0.02
C PRO A 23 -9.26 -11.75 -0.16
N GLN A 24 -8.87 -12.27 -1.32
CA GLN A 24 -7.50 -12.66 -1.65
C GLN A 24 -7.05 -11.95 -2.93
N LEU A 25 -5.76 -11.69 -3.06
CA LEU A 25 -5.14 -11.34 -4.33
C LEU A 25 -4.67 -12.62 -5.03
N GLU A 26 -5.09 -12.80 -6.26
CA GLU A 26 -4.62 -13.89 -7.12
C GLU A 26 -3.51 -13.39 -8.03
N LEU A 27 -2.34 -14.03 -7.98
CA LEU A 27 -1.18 -13.68 -8.78
C LEU A 27 -0.80 -14.84 -9.70
N ASN A 28 -0.64 -14.56 -10.99
CA ASN A 28 -0.08 -15.53 -11.95
C ASN A 28 1.44 -15.63 -11.81
N LEU A 29 2.08 -14.60 -11.27
CA LEU A 29 3.52 -14.52 -11.00
C LEU A 29 3.76 -14.10 -9.55
N PRO A 30 4.77 -14.66 -8.86
CA PRO A 30 5.11 -14.25 -7.48
C PRO A 30 5.88 -12.92 -7.42
N ILE A 31 5.57 -11.98 -8.30
CA ILE A 31 6.22 -10.68 -8.47
C ILE A 31 5.12 -9.63 -8.64
N MET A 32 5.23 -8.53 -7.90
CA MET A 32 4.39 -7.34 -8.02
C MET A 32 5.25 -6.09 -8.19
N PHE A 33 4.70 -5.06 -8.82
CA PHE A 33 5.37 -3.77 -8.88
C PHE A 33 5.19 -3.03 -7.55
N SER A 34 6.28 -2.51 -7.01
CA SER A 34 6.24 -1.73 -5.78
C SER A 34 5.54 -0.38 -5.97
N ALA A 35 5.16 0.25 -4.87
CA ALA A 35 4.48 1.52 -4.85
C ALA A 35 5.32 2.65 -5.48
N MET A 36 4.80 3.26 -6.53
CA MET A 36 5.41 4.40 -7.23
C MET A 36 4.33 5.43 -7.54
N SER A 37 4.41 6.61 -6.90
CA SER A 37 3.36 7.62 -7.00
C SER A 37 3.37 8.40 -8.30
N TYR A 38 2.19 8.68 -8.84
CA TYR A 38 2.02 9.59 -9.96
C TYR A 38 2.50 11.01 -9.58
N GLY A 39 3.40 11.54 -10.41
CA GLY A 39 4.15 12.77 -10.14
C GLY A 39 5.59 12.51 -9.67
N SER A 40 5.88 11.39 -9.00
CA SER A 40 7.25 10.89 -8.83
C SER A 40 7.72 10.17 -10.09
N ILE A 41 6.85 9.38 -10.70
CA ILE A 41 7.04 8.83 -12.05
C ILE A 41 6.08 9.52 -13.02
N SER A 42 6.41 9.48 -14.31
CA SER A 42 5.60 10.08 -15.37
C SER A 42 4.31 9.31 -15.64
N TYR A 43 3.36 9.96 -16.33
CA TYR A 43 2.15 9.31 -16.86
C TYR A 43 2.48 8.04 -17.67
N ASN A 44 3.45 8.13 -18.59
CA ASN A 44 3.82 6.99 -19.43
C ASN A 44 4.41 5.81 -18.63
N ALA A 45 5.21 6.11 -17.60
CA ALA A 45 5.75 5.07 -16.72
C ALA A 45 4.62 4.38 -15.94
N HIS A 46 3.67 5.16 -15.39
CA HIS A 46 2.50 4.62 -14.70
C HIS A 46 1.62 3.78 -15.61
N ALA A 47 1.36 4.27 -16.84
CA ALA A 47 0.62 3.54 -17.87
C ALA A 47 1.28 2.20 -18.23
N ALA A 48 2.61 2.20 -18.37
CA ALA A 48 3.37 0.98 -18.66
C ALA A 48 3.24 -0.05 -17.53
N LEU A 49 3.34 0.39 -16.27
CA LEU A 49 3.17 -0.50 -15.11
C LEU A 49 1.76 -1.07 -15.00
N ALA A 50 0.73 -0.23 -15.17
CA ALA A 50 -0.66 -0.68 -15.14
C ALA A 50 -0.97 -1.70 -16.23
N ARG A 51 -0.52 -1.44 -17.45
CA ARG A 51 -0.69 -2.34 -18.60
C ARG A 51 0.07 -3.66 -18.40
N ALA A 52 1.31 -3.58 -17.91
CA ALA A 52 2.13 -4.77 -17.66
C ALA A 52 1.51 -5.63 -16.54
N ALA A 53 1.04 -5.02 -15.45
CA ALA A 53 0.40 -5.75 -14.36
C ALA A 53 -0.86 -6.49 -14.86
N SER A 54 -1.70 -5.81 -15.62
CA SER A 54 -2.91 -6.40 -16.22
C SER A 54 -2.58 -7.54 -17.19
N ALA A 55 -1.59 -7.35 -18.08
CA ALA A 55 -1.21 -8.36 -19.07
C ALA A 55 -0.59 -9.62 -18.46
N LEU A 56 0.12 -9.48 -17.33
CA LEU A 56 0.82 -10.56 -16.64
C LEU A 56 0.01 -11.20 -15.51
N GLY A 57 -1.18 -10.71 -15.21
CA GLY A 57 -1.98 -11.21 -14.08
C GLY A 57 -1.30 -10.99 -12.73
N THR A 58 -0.71 -9.81 -12.55
CA THR A 58 -0.12 -9.36 -11.28
C THR A 58 -0.64 -7.98 -10.93
N TYR A 59 0.00 -7.28 -10.00
CA TYR A 59 -0.45 -5.99 -9.50
C TYR A 59 0.64 -4.93 -9.56
N TYR A 60 0.22 -3.68 -9.81
CA TYR A 60 1.02 -2.50 -9.53
C TYR A 60 0.38 -1.71 -8.40
N ASN A 61 1.16 -0.84 -7.75
CA ASN A 61 0.72 -0.06 -6.62
C ASN A 61 0.79 1.44 -6.96
N THR A 62 -0.29 2.17 -6.69
CA THR A 62 -0.38 3.60 -7.01
C THR A 62 0.62 4.47 -6.26
N GLY A 63 1.17 3.99 -5.14
CA GLY A 63 1.85 4.87 -4.21
C GLY A 63 0.90 5.92 -3.63
N GLU A 64 1.45 6.95 -3.00
CA GLU A 64 0.70 7.99 -2.27
C GLU A 64 0.12 9.11 -3.13
N GLY A 65 0.11 8.95 -4.45
CA GLY A 65 -0.26 10.01 -5.40
C GLY A 65 -1.70 9.99 -5.90
N GLY A 66 -2.55 9.09 -5.40
CA GLY A 66 -3.87 8.85 -5.99
C GLY A 66 -3.80 8.04 -7.29
N LEU A 67 -4.90 7.92 -8.00
CA LEU A 67 -5.01 7.20 -9.26
C LEU A 67 -5.52 8.14 -10.36
N HIS A 68 -4.74 8.28 -11.45
CA HIS A 68 -5.18 9.04 -12.60
C HIS A 68 -6.41 8.37 -13.24
N GLN A 69 -7.38 9.17 -13.72
CA GLN A 69 -8.67 8.66 -14.23
C GLN A 69 -8.52 7.63 -15.34
N ASP A 70 -7.52 7.77 -16.22
CA ASP A 70 -7.29 6.84 -17.33
C ASP A 70 -6.87 5.43 -16.88
N PHE A 71 -6.44 5.29 -15.63
CA PHE A 71 -5.96 4.01 -15.08
C PHE A 71 -7.01 3.27 -14.26
N TYR A 72 -8.19 3.84 -14.04
CA TYR A 72 -9.29 3.15 -13.37
C TYR A 72 -9.69 1.85 -14.08
N GLN A 73 -9.54 1.79 -15.41
CA GLN A 73 -9.76 0.57 -16.19
C GLN A 73 -8.86 -0.60 -15.77
N TYR A 74 -7.70 -0.33 -15.15
CA TYR A 74 -6.77 -1.33 -14.63
C TYR A 74 -6.98 -1.61 -13.12
N GLY A 75 -8.07 -1.12 -12.54
CA GLY A 75 -8.41 -1.31 -11.13
C GLY A 75 -8.29 -2.74 -10.63
N PRO A 76 -8.77 -3.76 -11.37
CA PRO A 76 -8.61 -5.18 -10.99
C PRO A 76 -7.16 -5.64 -10.82
N HIS A 77 -6.19 -4.90 -11.33
CA HIS A 77 -4.74 -5.16 -11.23
C HIS A 77 -3.99 -4.04 -10.51
N THR A 78 -4.71 -3.27 -9.70
CA THR A 78 -4.16 -2.10 -8.99
C THR A 78 -4.31 -2.26 -7.48
N ILE A 79 -3.23 -2.04 -6.75
CA ILE A 79 -3.25 -1.82 -5.31
C ILE A 79 -3.30 -0.31 -5.08
N VAL A 80 -4.32 0.17 -4.38
CA VAL A 80 -4.47 1.59 -4.06
C VAL A 80 -3.89 1.88 -2.68
N GLN A 81 -3.03 2.90 -2.58
CA GLN A 81 -2.33 3.20 -1.35
C GLN A 81 -2.98 4.34 -0.57
N VAL A 82 -3.05 4.17 0.74
CA VAL A 82 -3.47 5.17 1.73
C VAL A 82 -2.25 5.50 2.60
N ALA A 83 -1.61 6.63 2.30
CA ALA A 83 -0.46 7.14 3.05
C ALA A 83 -0.89 8.23 4.04
N SER A 84 0.06 8.74 4.82
CA SER A 84 -0.22 9.77 5.84
C SER A 84 -0.77 11.08 5.27
N GLY A 85 -0.42 11.43 4.02
CA GLY A 85 -0.92 12.63 3.34
C GLY A 85 -2.32 12.51 2.77
N ARG A 86 -2.88 11.31 2.65
CA ARG A 86 -4.24 11.04 2.11
C ARG A 86 -4.50 11.63 0.73
N PHE A 87 -3.48 11.88 -0.07
CA PHE A 87 -3.63 12.49 -1.40
C PHE A 87 -4.47 11.62 -2.33
N GLY A 88 -5.53 12.20 -2.90
CA GLY A 88 -6.41 11.54 -3.84
C GLY A 88 -7.19 10.35 -3.25
N VAL A 89 -7.28 10.24 -1.94
CA VAL A 89 -8.06 9.17 -1.28
C VAL A 89 -9.52 9.57 -1.18
N HIS A 90 -10.37 8.86 -1.89
CA HIS A 90 -11.83 9.02 -1.87
C HIS A 90 -12.50 7.68 -2.17
N LYS A 91 -13.81 7.61 -2.06
CA LYS A 91 -14.57 6.35 -2.18
C LYS A 91 -14.27 5.61 -3.49
N ASP A 92 -14.44 6.29 -4.63
CA ASP A 92 -14.25 5.65 -5.95
C ASP A 92 -12.81 5.14 -6.15
N TYR A 93 -11.82 5.85 -5.59
CA TYR A 93 -10.42 5.41 -5.58
C TYR A 93 -10.25 4.11 -4.79
N LEU A 94 -10.84 4.02 -3.61
CA LEU A 94 -10.79 2.80 -2.79
C LEU A 94 -11.51 1.64 -3.47
N GLU A 95 -12.64 1.92 -4.10
CA GLU A 95 -13.43 0.92 -4.81
C GLU A 95 -12.77 0.46 -6.13
N ALA A 96 -11.95 1.28 -6.76
CA ALA A 96 -11.28 0.93 -8.01
C ALA A 96 -10.22 -0.17 -7.83
N GLY A 97 -9.46 -0.14 -6.74
CA GLY A 97 -8.34 -1.07 -6.53
C GLY A 97 -8.77 -2.50 -6.20
N ALA A 98 -7.92 -3.47 -6.47
CA ALA A 98 -8.10 -4.85 -6.05
C ALA A 98 -7.78 -5.07 -4.56
N ALA A 99 -6.89 -4.24 -4.00
CA ALA A 99 -6.54 -4.21 -2.59
C ALA A 99 -6.23 -2.77 -2.15
N ILE A 100 -6.25 -2.55 -0.85
CA ILE A 100 -5.87 -1.26 -0.24
C ILE A 100 -4.61 -1.48 0.59
N GLU A 101 -3.60 -0.63 0.39
CA GLU A 101 -2.37 -0.65 1.19
C GLU A 101 -2.29 0.60 2.08
N ILE A 102 -2.23 0.40 3.39
CA ILE A 102 -1.89 1.46 4.34
C ILE A 102 -0.36 1.56 4.40
N LYS A 103 0.21 2.69 4.02
CA LYS A 103 1.64 2.94 4.10
C LYS A 103 2.00 3.57 5.45
N MET A 104 2.55 2.77 6.36
CA MET A 104 3.10 3.28 7.63
C MET A 104 4.49 3.88 7.45
N GLY A 105 5.27 3.38 6.48
CA GLY A 105 6.59 3.86 6.17
C GLY A 105 7.15 3.28 4.88
N GLN A 106 8.40 3.60 4.61
CA GLN A 106 9.16 3.14 3.44
C GLN A 106 10.59 2.82 3.87
N GLY A 107 11.10 1.67 3.41
CA GLY A 107 12.41 1.17 3.82
C GLY A 107 13.59 2.09 3.52
N ALA A 108 13.54 2.78 2.38
CA ALA A 108 14.60 3.73 1.99
C ALA A 108 14.60 5.05 2.78
N LYS A 109 13.51 5.37 3.47
CA LYS A 109 13.38 6.58 4.29
C LYS A 109 12.49 6.35 5.53
N PRO A 110 12.86 5.47 6.45
CA PRO A 110 12.07 5.22 7.64
C PRO A 110 11.86 6.50 8.46
N GLY A 111 10.63 6.70 8.96
CA GLY A 111 10.29 7.85 9.79
C GLY A 111 10.15 9.19 9.07
N ILE A 112 10.12 9.20 7.73
CA ILE A 112 9.94 10.41 6.91
C ILE A 112 8.74 10.23 6.00
N GLY A 113 7.92 11.29 5.88
CA GLY A 113 6.82 11.36 4.92
C GLY A 113 7.28 11.61 3.48
N GLY A 114 6.32 11.66 2.57
CA GLY A 114 6.55 11.99 1.15
C GLY A 114 6.68 13.50 0.91
N HIS A 115 7.42 13.86 -0.12
CA HIS A 115 7.51 15.23 -0.60
C HIS A 115 7.54 15.24 -2.13
N LEU A 116 6.57 15.91 -2.73
CA LEU A 116 6.58 16.28 -4.14
C LEU A 116 6.61 17.79 -4.26
N PRO A 117 7.68 18.39 -4.82
CA PRO A 117 7.79 19.83 -4.97
C PRO A 117 6.65 20.41 -5.84
N GLY A 118 6.15 21.58 -5.48
CA GLY A 118 5.05 22.26 -6.18
C GLY A 118 5.31 22.49 -7.66
N LEU A 119 6.56 22.69 -8.06
CA LEU A 119 6.97 22.81 -9.47
C LEU A 119 6.61 21.57 -10.31
N LYS A 120 6.41 20.40 -9.67
CA LYS A 120 5.97 19.17 -10.34
C LYS A 120 4.46 18.99 -10.28
N VAL A 121 3.75 19.79 -9.49
CA VAL A 121 2.30 19.70 -9.31
C VAL A 121 1.60 20.54 -10.37
N GLY A 122 1.57 20.02 -11.59
CA GLY A 122 0.77 20.56 -12.70
C GLY A 122 -0.70 20.17 -12.59
N PRO A 123 -1.55 20.57 -13.57
CA PRO A 123 -3.00 20.37 -13.53
C PRO A 123 -3.43 18.91 -13.31
N ASP A 124 -2.80 17.96 -13.99
CA ASP A 124 -3.16 16.54 -13.88
C ASP A 124 -2.83 15.96 -12.50
N ILE A 125 -1.65 16.32 -11.96
CA ILE A 125 -1.23 15.87 -10.63
C ILE A 125 -2.08 16.55 -9.55
N SER A 126 -2.36 17.83 -9.71
CA SER A 126 -3.27 18.58 -8.83
C SER A 126 -4.63 17.90 -8.74
N LYS A 127 -5.24 17.58 -9.89
CA LYS A 127 -6.53 16.88 -9.97
C LYS A 127 -6.45 15.50 -9.33
N THR A 128 -5.42 14.72 -9.65
CA THR A 128 -5.27 13.33 -9.17
C THR A 128 -5.02 13.28 -7.66
N ARG A 129 -4.20 14.17 -7.13
CA ARG A 129 -3.87 14.25 -5.69
C ARG A 129 -4.88 15.03 -4.87
N MET A 130 -5.80 15.76 -5.51
CA MET A 130 -6.78 16.65 -4.87
C MET A 130 -6.11 17.76 -4.03
N ILE A 131 -5.08 18.38 -4.59
CA ILE A 131 -4.33 19.49 -3.97
C ILE A 131 -4.23 20.65 -4.96
N PRO A 132 -4.05 21.90 -4.51
CA PRO A 132 -3.89 23.04 -5.42
C PRO A 132 -2.65 22.90 -6.31
N GLU A 133 -2.77 23.34 -7.57
CA GLU A 133 -1.67 23.38 -8.51
C GLU A 133 -0.53 24.26 -7.96
N GLY A 134 0.72 23.88 -8.24
CA GLY A 134 1.90 24.60 -7.79
C GLY A 134 2.22 24.51 -6.30
N THR A 135 1.41 23.78 -5.53
CA THR A 135 1.61 23.61 -4.08
C THR A 135 2.42 22.36 -3.80
N ASP A 136 3.37 22.44 -2.85
CA ASP A 136 4.12 21.28 -2.38
C ASP A 136 3.18 20.23 -1.77
N ALA A 137 3.29 18.98 -2.23
CA ALA A 137 2.58 17.86 -1.63
C ALA A 137 3.47 17.24 -0.55
N ILE A 138 3.22 17.59 0.70
CA ILE A 138 3.98 17.11 1.86
C ILE A 138 3.12 16.16 2.67
N SER A 139 3.58 14.90 2.81
CA SER A 139 2.97 13.94 3.74
C SER A 139 3.65 14.06 5.10
N PRO A 140 2.88 14.11 6.22
CA PRO A 140 3.47 14.04 7.54
C PRO A 140 4.18 12.69 7.77
N ALA A 141 5.19 12.67 8.65
CA ALA A 141 5.92 11.45 8.98
C ALA A 141 4.98 10.37 9.59
N PRO A 142 4.21 10.67 10.66
CA PRO A 142 3.18 9.76 11.16
C PRO A 142 1.83 10.05 10.49
N HIS A 143 0.96 9.05 10.47
CA HIS A 143 -0.47 9.31 10.25
C HIS A 143 -1.04 10.09 11.42
N HIS A 144 -1.84 11.13 11.17
CA HIS A 144 -2.44 11.96 12.22
C HIS A 144 -3.46 11.21 13.07
N ASP A 145 -3.98 10.11 12.57
CA ASP A 145 -5.02 9.28 13.17
C ASP A 145 -4.50 7.92 13.70
N ILE A 146 -3.18 7.68 13.66
CA ILE A 146 -2.58 6.41 14.10
C ILE A 146 -1.45 6.67 15.09
N TYR A 147 -1.71 6.40 16.36
CA TYR A 147 -0.74 6.50 17.46
C TYR A 147 -0.58 5.19 18.23
N SER A 148 -1.36 4.16 17.89
CA SER A 148 -1.35 2.85 18.53
C SER A 148 -1.77 1.76 17.55
N ILE A 149 -1.67 0.50 17.98
CA ILE A 149 -2.18 -0.66 17.22
C ILE A 149 -3.71 -0.59 17.11
N GLU A 150 -4.37 -0.09 18.13
CA GLU A 150 -5.82 0.11 18.17
C GLU A 150 -6.27 1.14 17.13
N ASP A 151 -5.53 2.24 16.98
CA ASP A 151 -5.82 3.24 15.96
C ASP A 151 -5.62 2.67 14.55
N LEU A 152 -4.54 1.91 14.34
CA LEU A 152 -4.35 1.20 13.08
C LEU A 152 -5.51 0.24 12.79
N ARG A 153 -5.99 -0.47 13.80
CA ARG A 153 -7.15 -1.34 13.67
C ARG A 153 -8.40 -0.57 13.27
N GLN A 154 -8.62 0.63 13.82
CA GLN A 154 -9.73 1.51 13.42
C GLN A 154 -9.65 1.86 11.94
N LEU A 155 -8.47 2.23 11.43
CA LEU A 155 -8.30 2.55 10.01
C LEU A 155 -8.51 1.31 9.13
N VAL A 156 -7.93 0.16 9.50
CA VAL A 156 -8.15 -1.10 8.78
C VAL A 156 -9.64 -1.42 8.68
N TYR A 157 -10.36 -1.28 9.80
CA TYR A 157 -11.79 -1.53 9.85
C TYR A 157 -12.57 -0.57 8.96
N SER A 158 -12.28 0.72 9.05
CA SER A 158 -12.93 1.77 8.23
C SER A 158 -12.73 1.52 6.72
N LEU A 159 -11.54 1.08 6.31
CA LEU A 159 -11.27 0.78 4.90
C LEU A 159 -12.00 -0.50 4.43
N LYS A 160 -12.10 -1.51 5.30
CA LYS A 160 -12.91 -2.71 5.02
C LYS A 160 -14.40 -2.36 4.90
N GLU A 161 -14.93 -1.54 5.81
CA GLU A 161 -16.31 -1.04 5.74
C GLU A 161 -16.57 -0.26 4.46
N ALA A 162 -15.66 0.67 4.11
CA ALA A 162 -15.78 1.49 2.91
C ALA A 162 -15.83 0.67 1.60
N THR A 163 -15.28 -0.54 1.61
CA THR A 163 -15.28 -1.48 0.47
C THR A 163 -16.17 -2.71 0.69
N GLU A 164 -17.09 -2.63 1.65
CA GLU A 164 -18.03 -3.72 1.98
C GLU A 164 -17.33 -5.07 2.21
N TYR A 165 -16.13 -5.04 2.81
CA TYR A 165 -15.29 -6.23 3.07
C TYR A 165 -14.91 -7.03 1.80
N LYS A 166 -15.01 -6.43 0.61
CA LYS A 166 -14.73 -7.11 -0.66
C LYS A 166 -13.26 -7.12 -1.04
N LYS A 167 -12.42 -6.37 -0.32
CA LYS A 167 -10.99 -6.19 -0.65
C LYS A 167 -10.09 -6.48 0.53
N PRO A 168 -8.92 -7.11 0.30
CA PRO A 168 -7.93 -7.25 1.36
C PRO A 168 -7.31 -5.89 1.68
N VAL A 169 -7.01 -5.68 2.96
CA VAL A 169 -6.27 -4.51 3.44
C VAL A 169 -4.86 -4.94 3.82
N MET A 170 -3.90 -4.31 3.17
CA MET A 170 -2.46 -4.51 3.40
C MET A 170 -1.93 -3.40 4.30
N VAL A 171 -0.87 -3.69 5.04
CA VAL A 171 -0.11 -2.67 5.79
C VAL A 171 1.37 -2.79 5.43
N LYS A 172 1.95 -1.71 4.88
CA LYS A 172 3.37 -1.63 4.57
C LYS A 172 4.13 -0.94 5.69
N ILE A 173 5.19 -1.61 6.17
CA ILE A 173 6.09 -1.13 7.21
C ILE A 173 7.53 -1.13 6.71
N ALA A 174 8.33 -0.18 7.21
CA ALA A 174 9.76 -0.12 6.90
C ALA A 174 10.52 -1.22 7.67
N ALA A 175 11.47 -1.84 7.01
CA ALA A 175 12.42 -2.75 7.65
C ALA A 175 13.40 -1.95 8.53
N VAL A 176 13.18 -1.98 9.82
CA VAL A 176 14.00 -1.34 10.87
C VAL A 176 14.24 -2.32 12.01
N ASN A 177 15.06 -1.94 12.99
CA ASN A 177 15.46 -2.82 14.08
C ASN A 177 14.30 -3.46 14.87
N ASN A 178 13.14 -2.81 14.96
CA ASN A 178 11.96 -3.32 15.70
C ASN A 178 10.90 -3.92 14.77
N VAL A 179 11.23 -4.25 13.53
CA VAL A 179 10.26 -4.66 12.51
C VAL A 179 9.39 -5.84 12.93
N ALA A 180 9.93 -6.82 13.64
CA ALA A 180 9.19 -8.00 14.12
C ALA A 180 8.09 -7.61 15.11
N ALA A 181 8.38 -6.76 16.08
CA ALA A 181 7.41 -6.25 17.04
C ALA A 181 6.31 -5.42 16.36
N VAL A 182 6.71 -4.57 15.41
CA VAL A 182 5.76 -3.78 14.60
C VAL A 182 4.86 -4.70 13.77
N ALA A 183 5.43 -5.70 13.10
CA ALA A 183 4.68 -6.68 12.32
C ALA A 183 3.67 -7.46 13.16
N SER A 184 4.05 -7.86 14.38
CA SER A 184 3.15 -8.52 15.34
C SER A 184 1.96 -7.62 15.70
N GLY A 185 2.19 -6.32 15.89
CA GLY A 185 1.15 -5.33 16.11
C GLY A 185 0.23 -5.18 14.90
N VAL A 186 0.81 -5.11 13.71
CA VAL A 186 0.05 -5.04 12.45
C VAL A 186 -0.83 -6.28 12.27
N ALA A 187 -0.30 -7.48 12.54
CA ALA A 187 -1.11 -8.71 12.47
C ALA A 187 -2.34 -8.66 13.39
N ARG A 188 -2.19 -8.07 14.59
CA ARG A 188 -3.29 -7.88 15.55
C ARG A 188 -4.28 -6.77 15.14
N SER A 189 -3.90 -5.86 14.26
CA SER A 189 -4.80 -4.82 13.77
C SER A 189 -5.90 -5.34 12.84
N GLY A 190 -5.80 -6.59 12.39
CA GLY A 190 -6.76 -7.20 11.47
C GLY A 190 -6.43 -6.98 10.00
N ALA A 191 -5.23 -6.52 9.68
CA ALA A 191 -4.70 -6.49 8.32
C ALA A 191 -4.66 -7.90 7.73
N ASP A 192 -4.88 -8.02 6.43
CA ASP A 192 -4.90 -9.29 5.72
C ASP A 192 -3.51 -9.67 5.18
N ILE A 193 -2.68 -8.65 4.88
CA ILE A 193 -1.34 -8.79 4.30
C ILE A 193 -0.40 -7.81 4.99
N ILE A 194 0.81 -8.24 5.30
CA ILE A 194 1.89 -7.37 5.79
C ILE A 194 2.94 -7.26 4.68
N CYS A 195 3.26 -6.03 4.29
CA CYS A 195 4.31 -5.75 3.33
C CYS A 195 5.54 -5.20 4.07
N ILE A 196 6.67 -5.88 3.95
CA ILE A 196 7.94 -5.44 4.53
C ILE A 196 8.75 -4.74 3.45
N ASP A 197 9.18 -3.51 3.72
CA ASP A 197 9.94 -2.70 2.76
C ASP A 197 11.39 -2.51 3.23
N GLY A 198 12.33 -3.15 2.54
CA GLY A 198 13.77 -3.09 2.83
C GLY A 198 14.42 -1.78 2.37
N TYR A 199 15.57 -1.43 2.93
CA TYR A 199 16.25 -0.17 2.65
C TYR A 199 16.70 -0.01 1.19
N ARG A 200 16.94 -1.11 0.47
CA ARG A 200 17.38 -1.08 -0.94
C ARG A 200 16.28 -0.71 -1.93
N GLY A 201 15.03 -0.49 -1.45
CA GLY A 201 13.91 -0.11 -2.30
C GLY A 201 14.12 1.20 -3.08
N GLY A 202 14.97 2.08 -2.58
CA GLY A 202 15.35 3.33 -3.24
C GLY A 202 14.24 4.39 -3.25
N THR A 203 14.63 5.64 -3.27
CA THR A 203 13.78 6.79 -3.54
C THR A 203 14.62 8.05 -3.73
N GLY A 204 14.26 8.92 -4.67
CA GLY A 204 14.92 10.21 -4.86
C GLY A 204 14.67 11.23 -3.74
N ALA A 205 13.66 11.01 -2.90
CA ALA A 205 13.26 11.91 -1.82
C ALA A 205 13.94 11.61 -0.47
N ALA A 206 14.76 10.55 -0.37
CA ALA A 206 15.42 10.20 0.89
C ALA A 206 16.67 11.04 1.13
N PRO A 207 16.77 11.74 2.28
CA PRO A 207 18.05 12.31 2.70
C PRO A 207 19.10 11.21 2.85
N THR A 208 20.31 11.44 2.36
CA THR A 208 21.42 10.45 2.33
C THR A 208 21.66 9.82 3.71
N ARG A 209 21.67 10.63 4.77
CA ARG A 209 21.88 10.14 6.15
C ARG A 209 20.82 9.14 6.65
N ILE A 210 19.57 9.28 6.18
CA ILE A 210 18.50 8.35 6.53
C ILE A 210 18.60 7.09 5.67
N ARG A 211 18.72 7.28 4.36
CA ARG A 211 18.81 6.18 3.39
C ARG A 211 19.93 5.20 3.71
N ASP A 212 21.08 5.72 4.10
CA ASP A 212 22.30 4.94 4.26
C ASP A 212 22.50 4.37 5.68
N ASN A 213 21.70 4.81 6.69
CA ASN A 213 22.01 4.49 8.09
C ASN A 213 20.82 4.00 8.93
N VAL A 214 19.58 3.96 8.43
CA VAL A 214 18.41 3.67 9.26
C VAL A 214 17.74 2.33 8.93
N GLY A 215 17.52 2.04 7.67
CA GLY A 215 16.89 0.80 7.25
C GLY A 215 17.82 -0.42 7.37
N ILE A 216 17.25 -1.60 7.46
CA ILE A 216 17.97 -2.89 7.42
C ILE A 216 17.66 -3.64 6.12
N PRO A 217 18.51 -4.62 5.72
CA PRO A 217 18.26 -5.48 4.58
C PRO A 217 16.96 -6.27 4.73
N ILE A 218 16.24 -6.44 3.62
CA ILE A 218 14.96 -7.16 3.61
C ILE A 218 15.11 -8.60 4.06
N GLU A 219 16.23 -9.24 3.77
CA GLU A 219 16.53 -10.62 4.11
C GLU A 219 16.53 -10.84 5.63
N LEU A 220 17.13 -9.90 6.38
CA LEU A 220 17.14 -9.93 7.84
C LEU A 220 15.76 -9.59 8.41
N ALA A 221 15.09 -8.59 7.84
CA ALA A 221 13.78 -8.17 8.30
C ALA A 221 12.75 -9.29 8.12
N LEU A 222 12.75 -9.95 6.96
CA LEU A 222 11.80 -11.02 6.65
C LEU A 222 11.98 -12.21 7.60
N ALA A 223 13.22 -12.63 7.84
CA ALA A 223 13.51 -13.72 8.77
C ALA A 223 13.05 -13.40 10.21
N ALA A 224 13.24 -12.14 10.65
CA ALA A 224 12.80 -11.72 11.99
C ALA A 224 11.26 -11.61 12.11
N VAL A 225 10.57 -11.30 11.02
CA VAL A 225 9.10 -11.16 11.02
C VAL A 225 8.41 -12.52 10.94
N ASP A 226 9.00 -13.50 10.25
CA ASP A 226 8.45 -14.84 10.09
C ASP A 226 8.38 -15.62 11.40
N GLN A 227 9.28 -15.35 12.36
CA GLN A 227 9.29 -15.94 13.70
C GLN A 227 8.15 -15.41 14.60
#